data_c842e7f885327b228f210b3e0504a799
#
_entry.id   c842e7f885327b228f210b3e0504a799
#
_cell.length_a   1.000
_cell.length_b   1.000
_cell.length_c   1.000
_cell.angle_alpha   90.00
_cell.angle_beta   90.00
_cell.angle_gamma   90.00
#
_symmetry.space_group_name_H-M   'P 1'
#
loop_
_entity.id
_entity.type
_entity.pdbx_description
1 polymer ?
#
loop_
_entity_poly.entity_id
_entity_poly.type
_entity_poly.pdbx_seq_one_letter_code
_entity_poly.pdbx_strand_id
1 'polypeptide(L)'
;MKILNLLKKIGIEPFILCLFSAIFLAWLDPNIGRDRAPFSVGDAANWGVSVIFFFYGLRLSREKLLTGLKNIKLHALVHISTFVFFPAAVLALMAACGGFSASGNAYYLWIGTYFLATLPSTVSSSVVMVSIAKGNLPAAIFNASISSFIGVFLTPLLMSVFLKDIDGSSELPSVVAKLVFQVLVPIGAGLWLNPRFGWFAEKHRKILRMFDETTIVLIVYASFCDSFYRKMFDGFPFSTVVGLSAGMIGLFLLAMIAIALVCRLMKFDRADTVTAVFCGSKKSLVHGSVMSRVLFAGSPMTGVILLPTMLYHAFQLIIVSVIAKKLGETAEVENARK
;
A
#
# COMPACT_ATOMS: atom_id res chain seq x y z
N MET A 1 -27.78 6.82 -3.43
CA MET A 1 -27.28 6.52 -4.79
C MET A 1 -26.58 7.71 -5.47
N LYS A 2 -27.15 8.93 -5.53
CA LYS A 2 -26.54 10.11 -6.22
C LYS A 2 -25.19 10.53 -5.63
N ILE A 3 -25.03 10.55 -4.31
CA ILE A 3 -23.78 10.93 -3.62
C ILE A 3 -22.67 9.90 -3.90
N LEU A 4 -22.96 8.62 -3.84
CA LEU A 4 -21.99 7.54 -4.13
C LEU A 4 -21.48 7.61 -5.59
N ASN A 5 -22.36 7.96 -6.52
CA ASN A 5 -21.99 8.15 -7.93
C ASN A 5 -21.18 9.44 -8.15
N LEU A 6 -21.43 10.49 -7.36
CA LEU A 6 -20.62 11.70 -7.38
C LEU A 6 -19.21 11.45 -6.82
N LEU A 7 -19.10 10.72 -5.71
CA LEU A 7 -17.84 10.35 -5.08
C LEU A 7 -17.00 9.44 -6.01
N LYS A 8 -17.63 8.49 -6.70
CA LYS A 8 -16.95 7.68 -7.72
C LYS A 8 -16.43 8.51 -8.90
N LYS A 9 -17.14 9.57 -9.30
CA LYS A 9 -16.68 10.50 -10.36
C LYS A 9 -15.42 11.27 -9.94
N ILE A 10 -15.24 11.51 -8.65
CA ILE A 10 -14.07 12.22 -8.07
C ILE A 10 -12.94 11.22 -7.72
N GLY A 11 -13.11 9.92 -8.00
CA GLY A 11 -12.09 8.90 -7.70
C GLY A 11 -12.10 8.39 -6.25
N ILE A 12 -13.11 8.75 -5.44
CA ILE A 12 -13.25 8.25 -4.08
C ILE A 12 -13.95 6.90 -4.13
N GLU A 13 -13.17 5.83 -3.90
CA GLU A 13 -13.70 4.47 -3.79
C GLU A 13 -14.45 4.29 -2.45
N PRO A 14 -15.53 3.47 -2.42
CA PRO A 14 -16.27 3.15 -1.18
C PRO A 14 -15.37 2.62 -0.05
N PHE A 15 -14.32 1.91 -0.41
CA PHE A 15 -13.31 1.41 0.53
C PHE A 15 -12.63 2.52 1.35
N ILE A 16 -12.30 3.67 0.71
CA ILE A 16 -11.72 4.82 1.41
C ILE A 16 -12.72 5.39 2.44
N LEU A 17 -14.00 5.47 2.09
CA LEU A 17 -15.03 5.92 3.03
C LEU A 17 -15.15 4.96 4.22
N CYS A 18 -15.09 3.64 3.99
CA CYS A 18 -15.08 2.65 5.07
C CYS A 18 -13.87 2.83 6.00
N LEU A 19 -12.68 3.12 5.46
CA LEU A 19 -11.49 3.37 6.27
C LEU A 19 -11.62 4.61 7.15
N PHE A 20 -12.07 5.76 6.59
CA PHE A 20 -12.30 6.96 7.39
C PHE A 20 -13.42 6.77 8.41
N SER A 21 -14.49 6.03 8.05
CA SER A 21 -15.55 5.68 9.01
C SER A 21 -15.01 4.80 10.15
N ALA A 22 -14.13 3.84 9.85
CA ALA A 22 -13.50 3.00 10.87
C ALA A 22 -12.64 3.83 11.83
N ILE A 23 -11.87 4.80 11.33
CA ILE A 23 -11.09 5.71 12.18
C ILE A 23 -12.02 6.57 13.04
N PHE A 24 -13.10 7.11 12.46
CA PHE A 24 -14.07 7.92 13.18
C PHE A 24 -14.77 7.12 14.30
N LEU A 25 -15.17 5.88 14.01
CA LEU A 25 -15.75 4.98 15.02
C LEU A 25 -14.75 4.63 16.10
N ALA A 26 -13.48 4.41 15.77
CA ALA A 26 -12.41 4.17 16.73
C ALA A 26 -12.16 5.38 17.65
N TRP A 27 -12.34 6.59 17.13
CA TRP A 27 -12.26 7.83 17.91
C TRP A 27 -13.45 8.00 18.84
N LEU A 28 -14.68 7.66 18.40
CA LEU A 28 -15.89 7.78 19.23
C LEU A 28 -15.86 6.83 20.42
N ASP A 29 -15.53 5.57 20.23
CA ASP A 29 -15.38 4.59 21.32
C ASP A 29 -14.23 3.62 21.04
N PRO A 30 -13.03 3.94 21.51
CA PRO A 30 -11.86 3.11 21.30
C PRO A 30 -11.91 1.78 22.07
N ASN A 31 -12.85 1.62 23.03
CA ASN A 31 -12.92 0.40 23.84
C ASN A 31 -13.49 -0.79 23.08
N ILE A 32 -14.30 -0.57 22.05
CA ILE A 32 -14.99 -1.64 21.30
C ILE A 32 -13.98 -2.46 20.47
N GLY A 33 -13.00 -1.80 19.83
CA GLY A 33 -12.04 -2.47 18.95
C GLY A 33 -10.77 -2.97 19.63
N ARG A 34 -10.67 -2.83 20.95
CA ARG A 34 -9.52 -3.31 21.72
C ARG A 34 -9.56 -4.81 21.91
N ASP A 35 -8.37 -5.37 22.04
CA ASP A 35 -8.19 -6.80 22.33
C ASP A 35 -8.75 -7.15 23.71
N ARG A 36 -9.91 -7.81 23.74
CA ARG A 36 -10.54 -8.38 24.94
C ARG A 36 -10.77 -9.88 24.70
N ALA A 37 -10.25 -10.70 25.61
CA ALA A 37 -10.53 -12.14 25.58
C ALA A 37 -12.07 -12.43 25.64
N PRO A 38 -12.55 -13.52 24.99
CA PRO A 38 -11.81 -14.58 24.31
C PRO A 38 -11.63 -14.37 22.80
N PHE A 39 -12.31 -13.42 22.15
CA PHE A 39 -12.18 -13.10 20.73
C PHE A 39 -12.12 -11.59 20.53
N SER A 40 -10.99 -11.10 20.09
CA SER A 40 -10.79 -9.69 19.80
C SER A 40 -10.93 -9.39 18.30
N VAL A 41 -11.22 -8.12 17.97
CA VAL A 41 -11.17 -7.64 16.58
C VAL A 41 -9.75 -7.82 16.03
N GLY A 42 -8.72 -7.68 16.89
CA GLY A 42 -7.33 -7.90 16.55
C GLY A 42 -7.03 -9.35 16.16
N ASP A 43 -7.59 -10.34 16.87
CA ASP A 43 -7.42 -11.75 16.52
C ASP A 43 -8.06 -12.07 15.18
N ALA A 44 -9.30 -11.60 14.95
CA ALA A 44 -9.97 -11.76 13.67
C ALA A 44 -9.15 -11.12 12.52
N ALA A 45 -8.58 -9.94 12.75
CA ALA A 45 -7.70 -9.27 11.81
C ALA A 45 -6.41 -10.07 11.55
N ASN A 46 -5.77 -10.65 12.58
CA ASN A 46 -4.56 -11.46 12.45
C ASN A 46 -4.80 -12.74 11.61
N TRP A 47 -5.91 -13.44 11.85
CA TRP A 47 -6.31 -14.56 11.00
C TRP A 47 -6.58 -14.14 9.56
N GLY A 48 -7.26 -13.00 9.39
CA GLY A 48 -7.52 -12.40 8.08
C GLY A 48 -6.25 -12.13 7.29
N VAL A 49 -5.15 -11.70 7.96
CA VAL A 49 -3.84 -11.48 7.36
C VAL A 49 -3.32 -12.75 6.67
N SER A 50 -3.29 -13.87 7.38
CA SER A 50 -2.80 -15.14 6.82
C SER A 50 -3.65 -15.64 5.65
N VAL A 51 -4.97 -15.45 5.74
CA VAL A 51 -5.91 -15.79 4.66
C VAL A 51 -5.71 -14.90 3.44
N ILE A 52 -5.47 -13.59 3.61
CA ILE A 52 -5.12 -12.67 2.51
C ILE A 52 -3.87 -13.16 1.79
N PHE A 53 -2.81 -13.48 2.52
CA PHE A 53 -1.56 -13.94 1.92
C PHE A 53 -1.68 -15.30 1.25
N PHE A 54 -2.48 -16.22 1.80
CA PHE A 54 -2.82 -17.48 1.14
C PHE A 54 -3.50 -17.25 -0.22
N PHE A 55 -4.56 -16.43 -0.26
CA PHE A 55 -5.23 -16.09 -1.53
C PHE A 55 -4.33 -15.29 -2.45
N TYR A 56 -3.40 -14.54 -1.91
CA TYR A 56 -2.39 -13.83 -2.69
C TYR A 56 -1.53 -14.84 -3.47
N GLY A 57 -0.99 -15.86 -2.80
CA GLY A 57 -0.27 -16.95 -3.44
C GLY A 57 -1.13 -17.72 -4.44
N LEU A 58 -2.40 -17.97 -4.09
CA LEU A 58 -3.33 -18.70 -4.96
C LEU A 58 -3.69 -17.96 -6.26
N ARG A 59 -3.61 -16.62 -6.28
CA ARG A 59 -3.86 -15.78 -7.48
C ARG A 59 -2.63 -15.63 -8.37
N LEU A 60 -1.44 -16.00 -7.91
CA LEU A 60 -0.19 -15.81 -8.62
C LEU A 60 0.02 -16.93 -9.67
N SER A 61 -0.43 -16.69 -10.90
CA SER A 61 -0.31 -17.65 -12.02
C SER A 61 1.07 -17.53 -12.69
N ARG A 62 1.73 -18.68 -12.92
CA ARG A 62 3.01 -18.76 -13.64
C ARG A 62 2.91 -18.16 -15.07
N GLU A 63 1.81 -18.39 -15.77
CA GLU A 63 1.60 -17.86 -17.11
C GLU A 63 1.55 -16.33 -17.14
N LYS A 64 0.85 -15.71 -16.18
CA LYS A 64 0.78 -14.24 -16.06
C LYS A 64 2.17 -13.65 -15.76
N LEU A 65 3.02 -14.37 -15.02
CA LEU A 65 4.38 -13.96 -14.73
C LEU A 65 5.29 -14.05 -15.98
N LEU A 66 5.14 -15.10 -16.78
CA LEU A 66 5.99 -15.33 -17.96
C LEU A 66 5.62 -14.42 -19.15
N THR A 67 4.35 -14.11 -19.34
CA THR A 67 3.88 -13.23 -20.45
C THR A 67 4.29 -11.77 -20.27
N GLY A 68 4.51 -11.32 -19.04
CA GLY A 68 4.94 -9.95 -18.73
C GLY A 68 6.42 -9.66 -18.90
N LEU A 69 7.28 -10.68 -19.00
CA LEU A 69 8.75 -10.55 -18.90
C LEU A 69 9.46 -9.79 -20.05
N LYS A 70 8.76 -9.48 -21.15
CA LYS A 70 9.42 -8.95 -22.36
C LYS A 70 10.07 -7.58 -22.22
N ASN A 71 9.62 -6.71 -21.28
CA ASN A 71 10.14 -5.35 -21.13
C ASN A 71 10.94 -5.18 -19.83
N ILE A 72 12.13 -5.78 -19.77
CA ILE A 72 13.01 -5.77 -18.58
C ILE A 72 13.33 -4.34 -18.12
N LYS A 73 13.54 -3.39 -19.04
CA LYS A 73 13.85 -1.99 -18.70
C LYS A 73 12.70 -1.33 -17.93
N LEU A 74 11.47 -1.55 -18.38
CA LEU A 74 10.27 -1.04 -17.71
C LEU A 74 10.11 -1.65 -16.30
N HIS A 75 10.30 -2.97 -16.19
CA HIS A 75 10.19 -3.67 -14.91
C HIS A 75 11.27 -3.24 -13.93
N ALA A 76 12.52 -3.12 -14.37
CA ALA A 76 13.60 -2.61 -13.56
C ALA A 76 13.31 -1.19 -13.06
N LEU A 77 12.87 -0.29 -13.93
CA LEU A 77 12.52 1.08 -13.53
C LEU A 77 11.41 1.10 -12.47
N VAL A 78 10.33 0.33 -12.64
CA VAL A 78 9.22 0.27 -11.68
C VAL A 78 9.69 -0.24 -10.33
N HIS A 79 10.47 -1.33 -10.29
CA HIS A 79 10.90 -1.92 -9.02
C HIS A 79 12.00 -1.12 -8.33
N ILE A 80 12.95 -0.54 -9.07
CA ILE A 80 13.95 0.39 -8.53
C ILE A 80 13.24 1.63 -7.98
N SER A 81 12.27 2.19 -8.69
CA SER A 81 11.49 3.31 -8.17
C SER A 81 10.78 2.95 -6.88
N THR A 82 10.13 1.78 -6.82
CA THR A 82 9.32 1.35 -5.68
C THR A 82 10.16 1.03 -4.44
N PHE A 83 11.29 0.32 -4.59
CA PHE A 83 12.03 -0.27 -3.46
C PHE A 83 13.40 0.36 -3.20
N VAL A 84 13.91 1.20 -4.09
CA VAL A 84 15.18 1.90 -3.90
C VAL A 84 14.97 3.41 -3.84
N PHE A 85 14.36 4.00 -4.87
CA PHE A 85 14.16 5.45 -4.93
C PHE A 85 13.30 5.98 -3.78
N PHE A 86 12.13 5.38 -3.52
CA PHE A 86 11.26 5.84 -2.44
C PHE A 86 11.90 5.75 -1.05
N PRO A 87 12.45 4.60 -0.61
CA PRO A 87 13.14 4.52 0.67
C PRO A 87 14.30 5.52 0.78
N ALA A 88 15.12 5.64 -0.26
CA ALA A 88 16.24 6.57 -0.28
C ALA A 88 15.79 8.04 -0.22
N ALA A 89 14.74 8.40 -0.97
CA ALA A 89 14.18 9.75 -0.95
C ALA A 89 13.63 10.12 0.44
N VAL A 90 12.92 9.19 1.11
CA VAL A 90 12.39 9.44 2.45
C VAL A 90 13.51 9.50 3.49
N LEU A 91 14.54 8.66 3.40
CA LEU A 91 15.72 8.77 4.29
C LEU A 91 16.44 10.11 4.10
N ALA A 92 16.59 10.56 2.85
CA ALA A 92 17.19 11.86 2.56
C ALA A 92 16.34 13.02 3.11
N LEU A 93 15.01 12.95 2.97
CA LEU A 93 14.09 13.93 3.57
C LEU A 93 14.16 13.91 5.10
N MET A 94 14.21 12.72 5.70
CA MET A 94 14.34 12.53 7.14
C MET A 94 15.64 13.15 7.66
N ALA A 95 16.75 12.97 6.95
CA ALA A 95 18.01 13.59 7.27
C ALA A 95 17.97 15.12 7.13
N ALA A 96 17.41 15.63 6.02
CA ALA A 96 17.35 17.06 5.73
C ALA A 96 16.42 17.84 6.68
N CYS A 97 15.32 17.20 7.14
CA CYS A 97 14.33 17.82 8.01
C CYS A 97 14.53 17.51 9.49
N GLY A 98 15.65 16.91 9.88
CA GLY A 98 15.92 16.55 11.29
C GLY A 98 15.05 15.41 11.83
N GLY A 99 14.50 14.59 10.94
CA GLY A 99 13.60 13.49 11.31
C GLY A 99 14.24 12.41 12.19
N PHE A 100 15.57 12.19 12.04
CA PHE A 100 16.31 11.26 12.91
C PHE A 100 16.48 11.77 14.35
N SER A 101 16.42 13.09 14.54
CA SER A 101 16.50 13.74 15.86
C SER A 101 15.11 14.07 16.41
N ALA A 102 14.03 13.75 15.68
CA ALA A 102 12.67 13.94 16.16
C ALA A 102 12.39 13.01 17.34
N SER A 103 11.46 13.41 18.22
CA SER A 103 11.07 12.64 19.38
C SER A 103 9.54 12.43 19.42
N GLY A 104 9.11 11.45 20.20
CA GLY A 104 7.69 11.17 20.40
C GLY A 104 6.96 10.90 19.09
N ASN A 105 5.77 11.45 18.95
CA ASN A 105 4.89 11.21 17.82
C ASN A 105 5.46 11.65 16.46
N ALA A 106 6.27 12.72 16.44
CA ALA A 106 6.91 13.19 15.22
C ALA A 106 7.88 12.14 14.66
N TYR A 107 8.63 11.46 15.51
CA TYR A 107 9.51 10.37 15.12
C TYR A 107 8.73 9.19 14.52
N TYR A 108 7.61 8.79 15.14
CA TYR A 108 6.77 7.71 14.62
C TYR A 108 6.08 8.07 13.29
N LEU A 109 5.78 9.34 13.03
CA LEU A 109 5.32 9.79 11.72
C LEU A 109 6.41 9.65 10.65
N TRP A 110 7.67 9.92 10.98
CA TRP A 110 8.81 9.68 10.08
C TRP A 110 8.99 8.20 9.81
N ILE A 111 8.93 7.35 10.84
CA ILE A 111 8.95 5.89 10.67
C ILE A 111 7.80 5.44 9.78
N GLY A 112 6.60 5.97 9.98
CA GLY A 112 5.43 5.69 9.15
C GLY A 112 5.59 6.13 7.69
N THR A 113 6.25 7.27 7.47
CA THR A 113 6.60 7.76 6.12
C THR A 113 7.64 6.86 5.47
N TYR A 114 8.63 6.40 6.23
CA TYR A 114 9.60 5.43 5.74
C TYR A 114 8.95 4.06 5.48
N PHE A 115 8.07 3.60 6.37
CA PHE A 115 7.28 2.39 6.16
C PHE A 115 6.47 2.45 4.85
N LEU A 116 5.74 3.53 4.63
CA LEU A 116 5.08 3.82 3.35
C LEU A 116 6.05 3.66 2.17
N ALA A 117 7.26 4.22 2.28
CA ALA A 117 8.25 4.19 1.22
C ALA A 117 8.72 2.76 0.88
N THR A 118 8.76 1.85 1.86
CA THR A 118 9.15 0.45 1.66
C THR A 118 8.05 -0.43 1.07
N LEU A 119 6.78 0.03 1.04
CA LEU A 119 5.64 -0.75 0.58
C LEU A 119 5.67 -1.00 -0.94
N PRO A 120 5.13 -2.14 -1.40
CA PRO A 120 4.97 -2.41 -2.82
C PRO A 120 3.92 -1.53 -3.48
N SER A 121 3.89 -1.57 -4.80
CA SER A 121 2.84 -0.94 -5.63
C SER A 121 1.47 -1.58 -5.41
N THR A 122 0.41 -0.83 -5.69
CA THR A 122 -0.96 -1.37 -5.68
C THR A 122 -1.21 -2.28 -6.88
N VAL A 123 -1.96 -3.37 -6.69
CA VAL A 123 -2.32 -4.26 -7.81
C VAL A 123 -3.54 -3.72 -8.55
N SER A 124 -4.72 -3.71 -7.90
CA SER A 124 -5.99 -3.44 -8.57
C SER A 124 -6.07 -2.04 -9.17
N SER A 125 -5.77 -1.01 -8.37
CA SER A 125 -5.91 0.38 -8.82
C SER A 125 -4.85 0.78 -9.85
N SER A 126 -3.63 0.20 -9.83
CA SER A 126 -2.63 0.47 -10.87
C SER A 126 -3.08 -0.06 -12.22
N VAL A 127 -3.53 -1.31 -12.28
CA VAL A 127 -4.02 -1.95 -13.50
C VAL A 127 -5.21 -1.19 -14.10
N VAL A 128 -6.18 -0.81 -13.26
CA VAL A 128 -7.36 -0.04 -13.72
C VAL A 128 -6.96 1.31 -14.27
N MET A 129 -6.09 2.07 -13.58
CA MET A 129 -5.68 3.40 -14.03
C MET A 129 -4.82 3.36 -15.29
N VAL A 130 -3.93 2.36 -15.42
CA VAL A 130 -3.17 2.12 -16.66
C VAL A 130 -4.12 1.81 -17.82
N SER A 131 -5.15 1.00 -17.59
CA SER A 131 -6.18 0.69 -18.62
C SER A 131 -6.93 1.95 -19.06
N ILE A 132 -7.38 2.79 -18.13
CA ILE A 132 -8.09 4.04 -18.43
C ILE A 132 -7.19 4.98 -19.23
N ALA A 133 -5.92 5.10 -18.86
CA ALA A 133 -4.94 5.96 -19.53
C ALA A 133 -4.38 5.36 -20.83
N LYS A 134 -4.87 4.20 -21.28
CA LYS A 134 -4.38 3.49 -22.48
C LYS A 134 -2.87 3.20 -22.44
N GLY A 135 -2.37 2.76 -21.28
CA GLY A 135 -1.00 2.30 -21.07
C GLY A 135 -0.80 0.81 -21.40
N ASN A 136 0.41 0.30 -21.16
CA ASN A 136 0.77 -1.11 -21.35
C ASN A 136 0.17 -1.99 -20.25
N LEU A 137 -1.05 -2.50 -20.47
CA LEU A 137 -1.81 -3.26 -19.49
C LEU A 137 -1.15 -4.59 -19.08
N PRO A 138 -0.60 -5.41 -20.00
CA PRO A 138 0.13 -6.63 -19.62
C PRO A 138 1.31 -6.34 -18.68
N ALA A 139 2.10 -5.32 -18.98
CA ALA A 139 3.22 -4.90 -18.13
C ALA A 139 2.75 -4.37 -16.77
N ALA A 140 1.62 -3.65 -16.72
CA ALA A 140 1.05 -3.20 -15.45
C ALA A 140 0.64 -4.37 -14.55
N ILE A 141 -0.02 -5.39 -15.10
CA ILE A 141 -0.43 -6.60 -14.36
C ILE A 141 0.81 -7.32 -13.82
N PHE A 142 1.84 -7.48 -14.65
CA PHE A 142 3.10 -8.11 -14.25
C PHE A 142 3.78 -7.33 -13.12
N ASN A 143 4.04 -6.03 -13.31
CA ASN A 143 4.73 -5.19 -12.32
C ASN A 143 3.99 -5.15 -10.99
N ALA A 144 2.67 -5.02 -11.01
CA ALA A 144 1.87 -4.99 -9.79
C ALA A 144 1.96 -6.32 -9.01
N SER A 145 1.91 -7.46 -9.73
CA SER A 145 2.01 -8.79 -9.13
C SER A 145 3.41 -9.05 -8.54
N ILE A 146 4.45 -8.77 -9.31
CA ILE A 146 5.85 -8.96 -8.88
C ILE A 146 6.21 -7.99 -7.76
N SER A 147 5.80 -6.72 -7.85
CA SER A 147 6.03 -5.74 -6.79
C SER A 147 5.50 -6.23 -5.46
N SER A 148 4.30 -6.77 -5.46
CA SER A 148 3.69 -7.29 -4.24
C SER A 148 4.44 -8.49 -3.68
N PHE A 149 4.87 -9.42 -4.55
CA PHE A 149 5.69 -10.56 -4.13
C PHE A 149 7.04 -10.13 -3.56
N ILE A 150 7.75 -9.22 -4.23
CA ILE A 150 9.02 -8.65 -3.74
C ILE A 150 8.80 -7.92 -2.41
N GLY A 151 7.72 -7.15 -2.28
CA GLY A 151 7.41 -6.35 -1.10
C GLY A 151 7.25 -7.17 0.18
N VAL A 152 6.77 -8.41 0.07
CA VAL A 152 6.66 -9.32 1.22
C VAL A 152 8.02 -9.56 1.89
N PHE A 153 9.10 -9.59 1.11
CA PHE A 153 10.46 -9.81 1.62
C PHE A 153 11.19 -8.48 1.88
N LEU A 154 11.12 -7.55 0.94
CA LEU A 154 11.89 -6.31 1.03
C LEU A 154 11.33 -5.34 2.08
N THR A 155 10.02 -5.24 2.25
CA THR A 155 9.45 -4.31 3.25
C THR A 155 9.95 -4.62 4.66
N PRO A 156 9.87 -5.87 5.18
CA PRO A 156 10.42 -6.19 6.49
C PRO A 156 11.94 -5.98 6.58
N LEU A 157 12.67 -6.32 5.53
CA LEU A 157 14.11 -6.15 5.48
C LEU A 157 14.50 -4.67 5.59
N LEU A 158 13.85 -3.80 4.81
CA LEU A 158 14.09 -2.36 4.86
C LEU A 158 13.65 -1.75 6.20
N MET A 159 12.54 -2.22 6.77
CA MET A 159 12.04 -1.77 8.07
C MET A 159 12.89 -2.24 9.25
N SER A 160 13.72 -3.26 9.09
CA SER A 160 14.56 -3.81 10.19
C SER A 160 15.43 -2.75 10.88
N VAL A 161 15.79 -1.69 10.17
CA VAL A 161 16.58 -0.55 10.69
C VAL A 161 15.86 0.16 11.83
N PHE A 162 14.51 0.24 11.79
CA PHE A 162 13.69 0.99 12.76
C PHE A 162 12.90 0.09 13.72
N LEU A 163 12.92 -1.24 13.56
CA LEU A 163 12.10 -2.14 14.39
C LEU A 163 12.46 -2.09 15.87
N LYS A 164 13.74 -1.91 16.19
CA LYS A 164 14.20 -1.78 17.59
C LYS A 164 13.60 -0.57 18.28
N ASP A 165 13.36 0.51 17.55
CA ASP A 165 12.86 1.77 18.09
C ASP A 165 11.35 1.71 18.35
N ILE A 166 10.64 0.76 17.74
CA ILE A 166 9.18 0.64 17.81
C ILE A 166 8.75 -0.24 19.00
N ASP A 167 9.46 -1.33 19.27
CA ASP A 167 9.01 -2.38 20.20
C ASP A 167 10.00 -2.61 21.37
N GLY A 168 11.11 -1.89 21.41
CA GLY A 168 12.10 -1.87 22.51
C GLY A 168 12.73 -3.22 22.91
N SER A 169 12.14 -4.35 22.50
CA SER A 169 12.50 -5.69 22.96
C SER A 169 12.36 -6.80 21.89
N SER A 170 11.82 -6.50 20.71
CA SER A 170 11.62 -7.53 19.69
C SER A 170 12.97 -8.00 19.15
N GLU A 171 13.44 -9.15 19.61
CA GLU A 171 14.56 -9.82 18.98
C GLU A 171 14.22 -10.06 17.50
N LEU A 172 15.09 -9.65 16.59
CA LEU A 172 14.93 -9.85 15.14
C LEU A 172 14.48 -11.27 14.78
N PRO A 173 14.96 -12.36 15.45
CA PRO A 173 14.48 -13.72 15.19
C PRO A 173 12.98 -13.92 15.41
N SER A 174 12.38 -13.29 16.42
CA SER A 174 10.95 -13.42 16.72
C SER A 174 10.08 -12.75 15.66
N VAL A 175 10.49 -11.58 15.16
CA VAL A 175 9.84 -10.87 14.05
C VAL A 175 9.94 -11.69 12.77
N VAL A 176 11.13 -12.23 12.47
CA VAL A 176 11.35 -13.09 11.31
C VAL A 176 10.48 -14.34 11.38
N ALA A 177 10.38 -15.00 12.53
CA ALA A 177 9.52 -16.15 12.72
C ALA A 177 8.05 -15.83 12.45
N LYS A 178 7.53 -14.72 13.01
CA LYS A 178 6.16 -14.23 12.72
C LYS A 178 5.93 -14.00 11.23
N LEU A 179 6.89 -13.37 10.55
CA LEU A 179 6.82 -13.15 9.09
C LEU A 179 6.78 -14.45 8.32
N VAL A 180 7.61 -15.43 8.69
CA VAL A 180 7.60 -16.75 8.04
C VAL A 180 6.22 -17.40 8.20
N PHE A 181 5.69 -17.50 9.41
CA PHE A 181 4.43 -18.23 9.65
C PHE A 181 3.18 -17.47 9.21
N GLN A 182 3.12 -16.14 9.36
CA GLN A 182 1.93 -15.38 9.03
C GLN A 182 1.88 -14.92 7.57
N VAL A 183 3.04 -14.89 6.88
CA VAL A 183 3.14 -14.35 5.52
C VAL A 183 3.67 -15.39 4.55
N LEU A 184 4.90 -15.91 4.77
CA LEU A 184 5.56 -16.76 3.78
C LEU A 184 4.92 -18.14 3.65
N VAL A 185 4.57 -18.78 4.77
CA VAL A 185 3.91 -20.10 4.76
C VAL A 185 2.55 -20.03 4.06
N PRO A 186 1.64 -19.09 4.36
CA PRO A 186 0.38 -18.94 3.61
C PRO A 186 0.57 -18.65 2.12
N ILE A 187 1.51 -17.77 1.75
CA ILE A 187 1.81 -17.50 0.32
C ILE A 187 2.32 -18.77 -0.36
N GLY A 188 3.28 -19.49 0.27
CA GLY A 188 3.83 -20.73 -0.26
C GLY A 188 2.76 -21.80 -0.46
N ALA A 189 1.86 -21.98 0.52
CA ALA A 189 0.73 -22.88 0.43
C ALA A 189 -0.23 -22.49 -0.72
N GLY A 190 -0.54 -21.18 -0.85
CA GLY A 190 -1.36 -20.67 -1.94
C GLY A 190 -0.72 -20.91 -3.31
N LEU A 191 0.58 -20.64 -3.47
CA LEU A 191 1.33 -20.91 -4.70
C LEU A 191 1.35 -22.40 -5.06
N TRP A 192 1.55 -23.25 -4.07
CA TRP A 192 1.54 -24.70 -4.28
C TRP A 192 0.17 -25.21 -4.73
N LEU A 193 -0.90 -24.64 -4.20
CA LEU A 193 -2.29 -25.00 -4.56
C LEU A 193 -2.79 -24.28 -5.83
N ASN A 194 -2.08 -23.26 -6.34
CA ASN A 194 -2.49 -22.50 -7.52
C ASN A 194 -2.84 -23.38 -8.74
N PRO A 195 -2.08 -24.44 -9.11
CA PRO A 195 -2.41 -25.26 -10.29
C PRO A 195 -3.78 -25.95 -10.19
N ARG A 196 -4.26 -26.24 -8.96
CA ARG A 196 -5.53 -26.92 -8.73
C ARG A 196 -6.67 -25.96 -8.43
N PHE A 197 -6.42 -24.90 -7.67
CA PHE A 197 -7.44 -23.99 -7.13
C PHE A 197 -7.31 -22.54 -7.61
N GLY A 198 -6.35 -22.21 -8.47
CA GLY A 198 -6.20 -20.86 -9.02
C GLY A 198 -7.45 -20.39 -9.76
N TRP A 199 -8.16 -21.31 -10.46
CA TRP A 199 -9.44 -21.04 -11.12
C TRP A 199 -10.52 -20.57 -10.14
N PHE A 200 -10.55 -21.13 -8.92
CA PHE A 200 -11.48 -20.71 -7.86
C PHE A 200 -11.22 -19.26 -7.45
N ALA A 201 -9.96 -18.91 -7.22
CA ALA A 201 -9.58 -17.55 -6.84
C ALA A 201 -9.90 -16.53 -7.95
N GLU A 202 -9.75 -16.91 -9.23
CA GLU A 202 -10.13 -16.04 -10.37
C GLU A 202 -11.66 -15.91 -10.49
N LYS A 203 -12.39 -17.00 -10.38
CA LYS A 203 -13.86 -17.02 -10.43
C LYS A 203 -14.51 -16.19 -9.32
N HIS A 204 -13.95 -16.27 -8.10
CA HIS A 204 -14.47 -15.57 -6.92
C HIS A 204 -13.72 -14.29 -6.57
N ARG A 205 -12.99 -13.70 -7.55
CA ARG A 205 -12.15 -12.52 -7.36
C ARG A 205 -12.84 -11.36 -6.64
N LYS A 206 -14.13 -11.14 -6.90
CA LYS A 206 -14.90 -10.07 -6.26
C LYS A 206 -15.11 -10.33 -4.76
N ILE A 207 -15.45 -11.57 -4.39
CA ILE A 207 -15.67 -11.96 -2.99
C ILE A 207 -14.35 -11.89 -2.22
N LEU A 208 -13.27 -12.41 -2.81
CA LEU A 208 -11.95 -12.36 -2.20
C LEU A 208 -11.46 -10.92 -2.01
N ARG A 209 -11.73 -10.02 -2.97
CA ARG A 209 -11.45 -8.60 -2.81
C ARG A 209 -12.24 -7.97 -1.65
N MET A 210 -13.53 -8.29 -1.52
CA MET A 210 -14.34 -7.81 -0.39
C MET A 210 -13.81 -8.33 0.95
N PHE A 211 -13.35 -9.58 1.01
CA PHE A 211 -12.70 -10.14 2.19
C PHE A 211 -11.42 -9.38 2.53
N ASP A 212 -10.54 -9.14 1.53
CA ASP A 212 -9.31 -8.35 1.70
C ASP A 212 -9.65 -6.95 2.27
N GLU A 213 -10.59 -6.22 1.64
CA GLU A 213 -11.01 -4.88 2.03
C GLU A 213 -11.61 -4.86 3.45
N THR A 214 -12.45 -5.84 3.80
CA THR A 214 -13.04 -5.96 5.14
C THR A 214 -11.97 -6.21 6.19
N THR A 215 -11.05 -7.14 5.94
CA THR A 215 -9.95 -7.43 6.85
C THR A 215 -9.08 -6.18 7.09
N ILE A 216 -8.80 -5.39 6.04
CA ILE A 216 -8.02 -4.16 6.17
C ILE A 216 -8.77 -3.13 7.02
N VAL A 217 -10.07 -2.97 6.82
CA VAL A 217 -10.89 -2.07 7.65
C VAL A 217 -10.84 -2.49 9.12
N LEU A 218 -10.91 -3.79 9.42
CA LEU A 218 -10.76 -4.31 10.79
C LEU A 218 -9.36 -4.06 11.36
N ILE A 219 -8.30 -4.25 10.58
CA ILE A 219 -6.92 -3.95 10.98
C ILE A 219 -6.78 -2.47 11.35
N VAL A 220 -7.26 -1.58 10.47
CA VAL A 220 -7.20 -0.14 10.69
C VAL A 220 -8.02 0.24 11.92
N TYR A 221 -9.24 -0.24 12.02
CA TYR A 221 -10.10 0.01 13.18
C TYR A 221 -9.43 -0.39 14.50
N ALA A 222 -8.96 -1.63 14.62
CA ALA A 222 -8.29 -2.11 15.83
C ALA A 222 -7.02 -1.31 16.17
N SER A 223 -6.19 -0.98 15.15
CA SER A 223 -4.96 -0.21 15.35
C SER A 223 -5.24 1.21 15.84
N PHE A 224 -6.27 1.88 15.29
CA PHE A 224 -6.66 3.20 15.73
C PHE A 224 -7.37 3.18 17.09
N CYS A 225 -8.18 2.16 17.39
CA CYS A 225 -8.75 1.98 18.73
C CYS A 225 -7.65 1.90 19.80
N ASP A 226 -6.62 1.10 19.60
CA ASP A 226 -5.51 1.00 20.57
C ASP A 226 -4.76 2.33 20.68
N SER A 227 -4.48 3.00 19.57
CA SER A 227 -3.80 4.30 19.55
C SER A 227 -4.61 5.42 20.22
N PHE A 228 -5.93 5.51 19.98
CA PHE A 228 -6.78 6.50 20.66
C PHE A 228 -6.96 6.20 22.13
N TYR A 229 -7.13 4.94 22.51
CA TYR A 229 -7.23 4.54 23.92
C TYR A 229 -5.98 4.92 24.71
N ARG A 230 -4.81 4.72 24.14
CA ARG A 230 -3.51 5.09 24.73
C ARG A 230 -3.16 6.56 24.53
N LYS A 231 -4.10 7.35 24.01
CA LYS A 231 -3.93 8.81 23.80
C LYS A 231 -2.72 9.17 22.92
N MET A 232 -2.36 8.31 21.95
CA MET A 232 -1.20 8.53 21.08
C MET A 232 -1.38 9.74 20.15
N PHE A 233 -2.62 10.19 19.96
CA PHE A 233 -2.94 11.40 19.19
C PHE A 233 -3.16 12.65 20.04
N ASP A 234 -3.08 12.54 21.39
CA ASP A 234 -3.20 13.70 22.27
C ASP A 234 -2.04 14.67 22.01
N GLY A 235 -2.38 15.93 21.85
CA GLY A 235 -1.39 16.95 21.51
C GLY A 235 -0.98 17.02 20.02
N PHE A 236 -1.60 16.21 19.13
CA PHE A 236 -1.41 16.39 17.68
C PHE A 236 -2.16 17.66 17.22
N PRO A 237 -1.47 18.74 16.87
CA PRO A 237 -2.13 19.89 16.28
C PRO A 237 -2.67 19.53 14.89
N PHE A 238 -3.82 20.10 14.54
CA PHE A 238 -4.40 19.92 13.18
C PHE A 238 -3.41 20.29 12.07
N SER A 239 -2.54 21.26 12.33
CA SER A 239 -1.44 21.65 11.42
C SER A 239 -0.50 20.49 11.07
N THR A 240 -0.24 19.54 12.00
CA THR A 240 0.57 18.35 11.74
C THR A 240 -0.09 17.44 10.69
N VAL A 241 -1.41 17.23 10.79
CA VAL A 241 -2.16 16.42 9.82
C VAL A 241 -2.17 17.11 8.46
N VAL A 242 -2.36 18.42 8.42
CA VAL A 242 -2.31 19.22 7.18
C VAL A 242 -0.90 19.18 6.57
N GLY A 243 0.14 19.41 7.36
CA GLY A 243 1.53 19.34 6.92
C GLY A 243 1.92 17.95 6.40
N LEU A 244 1.51 16.89 7.12
CA LEU A 244 1.72 15.52 6.68
C LEU A 244 0.99 15.25 5.35
N SER A 245 -0.26 15.69 5.22
CA SER A 245 -1.03 15.55 3.98
C SER A 245 -0.36 16.24 2.80
N ALA A 246 0.11 17.47 2.98
CA ALA A 246 0.87 18.20 1.97
C ALA A 246 2.19 17.47 1.62
N GLY A 247 2.89 16.93 2.63
CA GLY A 247 4.09 16.12 2.44
C GLY A 247 3.82 14.86 1.62
N MET A 248 2.71 14.16 1.89
CA MET A 248 2.32 12.95 1.15
C MET A 248 1.96 13.25 -0.30
N ILE A 249 1.23 14.35 -0.56
CA ILE A 249 0.96 14.82 -1.92
C ILE A 249 2.26 15.20 -2.63
N GLY A 250 3.13 15.96 -1.95
CA GLY A 250 4.44 16.36 -2.49
C GLY A 250 5.31 15.16 -2.86
N LEU A 251 5.42 14.17 -1.97
CA LEU A 251 6.18 12.93 -2.19
C LEU A 251 5.63 12.15 -3.40
N PHE A 252 4.29 12.07 -3.51
CA PHE A 252 3.64 11.39 -4.63
C PHE A 252 3.92 12.09 -5.97
N LEU A 253 3.76 13.41 -6.02
CA LEU A 253 4.00 14.19 -7.24
C LEU A 253 5.49 14.17 -7.63
N LEU A 254 6.39 14.28 -6.64
CA LEU A 254 7.84 14.16 -6.86
C LEU A 254 8.19 12.81 -7.51
N ALA A 255 7.63 11.71 -6.98
CA ALA A 255 7.87 10.40 -7.54
C ALA A 255 7.33 10.27 -8.97
N MET A 256 6.11 10.77 -9.24
CA MET A 256 5.56 10.75 -10.60
C MET A 256 6.44 11.51 -11.58
N ILE A 257 6.89 12.72 -11.20
CA ILE A 257 7.75 13.56 -12.04
C ILE A 257 9.11 12.90 -12.26
N ALA A 258 9.74 12.38 -11.20
CA ALA A 258 11.03 11.70 -11.30
C ALA A 258 10.98 10.50 -12.25
N ILE A 259 9.96 9.64 -12.09
CA ILE A 259 9.79 8.48 -12.97
C ILE A 259 9.51 8.91 -14.42
N ALA A 260 8.67 9.93 -14.63
CA ALA A 260 8.39 10.44 -15.98
C ALA A 260 9.64 11.01 -16.66
N LEU A 261 10.50 11.70 -15.91
CA LEU A 261 11.78 12.21 -16.41
C LEU A 261 12.72 11.06 -16.81
N VAL A 262 12.82 10.02 -15.98
CA VAL A 262 13.63 8.83 -16.31
C VAL A 262 13.08 8.12 -17.55
N CYS A 263 11.75 7.97 -17.67
CA CYS A 263 11.13 7.41 -18.87
C CYS A 263 11.48 8.20 -20.13
N ARG A 264 11.47 9.54 -20.03
CA ARG A 264 11.86 10.43 -21.14
C ARG A 264 13.34 10.24 -21.53
N LEU A 265 14.24 10.15 -20.53
CA LEU A 265 15.67 9.90 -20.76
C LEU A 265 15.92 8.53 -21.38
N MET A 266 15.16 7.49 -20.96
CA MET A 266 15.24 6.13 -21.50
C MET A 266 14.49 5.97 -22.83
N LYS A 267 13.83 7.03 -23.32
CA LYS A 267 13.05 7.05 -24.57
C LYS A 267 11.94 5.97 -24.60
N PHE A 268 11.24 5.80 -23.48
CA PHE A 268 10.07 4.94 -23.44
C PHE A 268 8.93 5.54 -24.28
N ASP A 269 8.16 4.67 -24.90
CA ASP A 269 6.93 5.07 -25.56
C ASP A 269 5.89 5.57 -24.55
N ARG A 270 4.78 6.11 -25.06
CA ARG A 270 3.71 6.66 -24.22
C ARG A 270 3.09 5.58 -23.31
N ALA A 271 2.84 4.37 -23.86
CA ALA A 271 2.16 3.31 -23.14
C ALA A 271 3.02 2.79 -21.97
N ASP A 272 4.30 2.59 -22.19
CA ASP A 272 5.27 2.17 -21.18
C ASP A 272 5.52 3.27 -20.15
N THR A 273 5.58 4.55 -20.58
CA THR A 273 5.72 5.70 -19.67
C THR A 273 4.52 5.79 -18.70
N VAL A 274 3.28 5.70 -19.20
CA VAL A 274 2.07 5.67 -18.37
C VAL A 274 2.14 4.53 -17.36
N THR A 275 2.56 3.35 -17.81
CA THR A 275 2.67 2.16 -16.96
C THR A 275 3.76 2.32 -15.90
N ALA A 276 4.94 2.82 -16.27
CA ALA A 276 6.03 3.06 -15.32
C ALA A 276 5.62 4.06 -14.24
N VAL A 277 5.05 5.20 -14.65
CA VAL A 277 4.62 6.25 -13.71
C VAL A 277 3.56 5.74 -12.76
N PHE A 278 2.51 5.06 -13.25
CA PHE A 278 1.41 4.62 -12.39
C PHE A 278 1.74 3.38 -11.55
N CYS A 279 2.60 2.49 -12.02
CA CYS A 279 3.03 1.35 -11.21
C CYS A 279 4.16 1.72 -10.25
N GLY A 280 5.09 2.59 -10.64
CA GLY A 280 6.25 2.95 -9.84
C GLY A 280 5.99 3.98 -8.74
N SER A 281 5.00 4.88 -8.91
CA SER A 281 4.69 5.92 -7.92
C SER A 281 3.68 5.50 -6.86
N LYS A 282 2.90 4.45 -7.08
CA LYS A 282 1.81 4.07 -6.17
C LYS A 282 2.28 3.14 -5.06
N LYS A 283 1.67 3.30 -3.89
CA LYS A 283 1.95 2.50 -2.69
C LYS A 283 0.69 1.80 -2.17
N SER A 284 0.84 0.55 -1.74
CA SER A 284 -0.27 -0.31 -1.38
C SER A 284 -0.66 -0.19 0.09
N LEU A 285 -1.82 0.39 0.37
CA LEU A 285 -2.41 0.38 1.71
C LEU A 285 -2.73 -1.06 2.18
N VAL A 286 -3.16 -1.94 1.28
CA VAL A 286 -3.44 -3.35 1.59
C VAL A 286 -2.22 -4.01 2.22
N HIS A 287 -1.07 -3.94 1.54
CA HIS A 287 0.18 -4.49 2.08
C HIS A 287 0.63 -3.74 3.33
N GLY A 288 0.48 -2.41 3.37
CA GLY A 288 0.81 -1.61 4.54
C GLY A 288 0.01 -2.02 5.78
N SER A 289 -1.31 -2.14 5.68
CA SER A 289 -2.15 -2.55 6.79
C SER A 289 -1.83 -3.96 7.27
N VAL A 290 -1.67 -4.90 6.34
CA VAL A 290 -1.37 -6.29 6.67
C VAL A 290 0.03 -6.44 7.28
N MET A 291 1.05 -5.80 6.69
CA MET A 291 2.43 -5.83 7.20
C MET A 291 2.56 -5.13 8.55
N SER A 292 1.79 -4.07 8.80
CA SER A 292 1.84 -3.36 10.08
C SER A 292 1.43 -4.26 11.26
N ARG A 293 0.48 -5.17 11.06
CA ARG A 293 0.06 -6.13 12.10
C ARG A 293 1.16 -7.14 12.43
N VAL A 294 2.04 -7.43 11.50
CA VAL A 294 3.16 -8.36 11.71
C VAL A 294 4.37 -7.63 12.27
N LEU A 295 4.74 -6.49 11.65
CA LEU A 295 5.94 -5.74 12.00
C LEU A 295 5.82 -4.95 13.30
N PHE A 296 4.61 -4.46 13.60
CA PHE A 296 4.34 -3.59 14.75
C PHE A 296 3.36 -4.24 15.72
N ALA A 297 3.36 -5.57 15.78
CA ALA A 297 2.46 -6.34 16.65
C ALA A 297 2.64 -5.93 18.12
N GLY A 298 1.55 -5.50 18.77
CA GLY A 298 1.56 -5.04 20.15
C GLY A 298 2.00 -3.60 20.36
N SER A 299 2.50 -2.91 19.33
CA SER A 299 2.87 -1.50 19.43
C SER A 299 1.64 -0.60 19.43
N PRO A 300 1.49 0.30 20.42
CA PRO A 300 0.42 1.30 20.47
C PRO A 300 0.56 2.35 19.36
N MET A 301 1.75 2.46 18.76
CA MET A 301 2.08 3.43 17.73
C MET A 301 1.60 3.01 16.32
N THR A 302 1.04 1.80 16.16
CA THR A 302 0.65 1.26 14.86
C THR A 302 -0.29 2.20 14.09
N GLY A 303 -1.26 2.85 14.76
CA GLY A 303 -2.14 3.81 14.11
C GLY A 303 -1.41 5.07 13.63
N VAL A 304 -0.45 5.59 14.42
CA VAL A 304 0.39 6.74 14.04
C VAL A 304 1.27 6.39 12.85
N ILE A 305 1.90 5.21 12.87
CA ILE A 305 2.77 4.71 11.78
C ILE A 305 1.97 4.47 10.49
N LEU A 306 0.70 4.05 10.59
CA LEU A 306 -0.16 3.82 9.42
C LEU A 306 -0.68 5.11 8.78
N LEU A 307 -0.76 6.21 9.53
CA LEU A 307 -1.38 7.46 9.07
C LEU A 307 -0.78 8.00 7.76
N PRO A 308 0.56 8.08 7.58
CA PRO A 308 1.15 8.49 6.30
C PRO A 308 0.70 7.62 5.12
N THR A 309 0.66 6.29 5.32
CA THR A 309 0.23 5.34 4.28
C THR A 309 -1.23 5.54 3.89
N MET A 310 -2.11 5.82 4.84
CA MET A 310 -3.53 6.05 4.58
C MET A 310 -3.76 7.36 3.81
N LEU A 311 -3.11 8.44 4.23
CA LEU A 311 -3.18 9.73 3.55
C LEU A 311 -2.62 9.64 2.12
N TYR A 312 -1.44 9.05 1.97
CA TYR A 312 -0.83 8.84 0.66
C TYR A 312 -1.75 8.02 -0.27
N HIS A 313 -2.34 6.93 0.25
CA HIS A 313 -3.23 6.07 -0.53
C HIS A 313 -4.49 6.81 -0.99
N ALA A 314 -5.10 7.61 -0.12
CA ALA A 314 -6.26 8.41 -0.47
C ALA A 314 -5.92 9.44 -1.58
N PHE A 315 -4.85 10.20 -1.41
CA PHE A 315 -4.46 11.23 -2.37
C PHE A 315 -3.99 10.63 -3.72
N GLN A 316 -3.21 9.56 -3.71
CA GLN A 316 -2.77 8.91 -4.96
C GLN A 316 -3.96 8.43 -5.80
N LEU A 317 -5.03 7.91 -5.19
CA LEU A 317 -6.22 7.47 -5.93
C LEU A 317 -6.94 8.64 -6.58
N ILE A 318 -7.14 9.73 -5.84
CA ILE A 318 -7.80 10.95 -6.35
C ILE A 318 -6.98 11.55 -7.50
N ILE A 319 -5.69 11.78 -7.28
CA ILE A 319 -4.82 12.44 -8.26
C ILE A 319 -4.68 11.58 -9.52
N VAL A 320 -4.40 10.28 -9.37
CA VAL A 320 -4.21 9.39 -10.53
C VAL A 320 -5.50 9.20 -11.32
N SER A 321 -6.68 9.16 -10.67
CA SER A 321 -7.94 9.02 -11.40
C SER A 321 -8.18 10.19 -12.36
N VAL A 322 -7.89 11.42 -11.93
CA VAL A 322 -7.99 12.62 -12.76
C VAL A 322 -6.97 12.59 -13.91
N ILE A 323 -5.72 12.25 -13.61
CA ILE A 323 -4.64 12.17 -14.61
C ILE A 323 -4.93 11.07 -15.63
N ALA A 324 -5.33 9.88 -15.17
CA ALA A 324 -5.62 8.74 -16.04
C ALA A 324 -6.74 9.04 -17.03
N LYS A 325 -7.81 9.71 -16.58
CA LYS A 325 -8.91 10.13 -17.45
C LYS A 325 -8.43 11.10 -18.53
N LYS A 326 -7.69 12.15 -18.16
CA LYS A 326 -7.15 13.11 -19.14
C LYS A 326 -6.22 12.45 -20.14
N LEU A 327 -5.33 11.55 -19.72
CA LEU A 327 -4.43 10.83 -20.60
C LEU A 327 -5.20 9.88 -21.55
N GLY A 328 -6.28 9.26 -21.06
CA GLY A 328 -7.13 8.39 -21.91
C GLY A 328 -7.85 9.18 -23.01
N GLU A 329 -8.45 10.32 -22.67
CA GLU A 329 -9.12 11.23 -23.61
C GLU A 329 -8.14 11.73 -24.70
N THR A 330 -6.93 12.14 -24.31
CA THR A 330 -5.89 12.56 -25.26
C THR A 330 -5.51 11.45 -26.23
N ALA A 331 -5.37 10.20 -25.75
CA ALA A 331 -5.05 9.05 -26.61
C ALA A 331 -6.16 8.74 -27.62
N GLU A 332 -7.42 8.89 -27.24
CA GLU A 332 -8.56 8.68 -28.14
C GLU A 332 -8.58 9.72 -29.28
N VAL A 333 -8.31 11.00 -28.94
CA VAL A 333 -8.20 12.05 -29.95
C VAL A 333 -7.03 11.83 -30.92
N GLU A 334 -5.87 11.39 -30.43
CA GLU A 334 -4.71 11.08 -31.27
C GLU A 334 -4.98 9.92 -32.21
N ASN A 335 -5.68 8.84 -31.74
CA ASN A 335 -6.03 7.70 -32.57
C ASN A 335 -7.12 8.03 -33.62
N ALA A 336 -8.03 8.93 -33.32
CA ALA A 336 -9.06 9.39 -34.25
C ALA A 336 -8.50 10.29 -35.37
N ARG A 337 -7.29 10.85 -35.20
CA ARG A 337 -6.61 11.69 -36.22
C ARG A 337 -5.67 10.93 -37.14
N LYS A 338 -5.37 9.66 -36.84
CA LYS A 338 -4.60 8.73 -37.67
C LYS A 338 -5.52 7.88 -38.51
#